data_b7dcd8e52383a316265a2498396fbe4d
#
_entry.id   b7dcd8e52383a316265a2498396fbe4d
#
_cell.length_a   1.000
_cell.length_b   1.000
_cell.length_c   1.000
_cell.angle_alpha   90.00
_cell.angle_beta   90.00
_cell.angle_gamma   90.00
#
_symmetry.space_group_name_H-M   'P 1'
#
loop_
_entity.id
_entity.type
_entity.pdbx_description
1 polymer ?
#
loop_
_entity_poly.entity_id
_entity_poly.type
_entity_poly.pdbx_seq_one_letter_code
_entity_poly.pdbx_strand_id
1 'polypeptide(L)'
;MAPPLALLLLAAIVLSRAVSHAHGGGGGFYDPASVTQLSSRPRAFLYSGFLSDTECDHLVSLVGWVGVGFANRPFCSAAARVVAMIRGALTYGAVSILLSVGFQAKGSMEKSMVADNDSGKSVASQARTSSGTFLAKREDEIVSAIEKRVAAWTFLPEENAESLQVLRYETGQKYDAHFDYFHDRNNLKLGGQRVATVLMYLTDVNKGGETVFPNAEGSHLQYKDETWSECSRSGLAVKPKKGDALLFFNLHVNATADTGSLHGSCPVIEGEKWSATKWIHVRSFDNPPDVRTDAPCSDDKELCPRWAAIGECHRNPTYMVGTKDTLGFCRKSCGICDA
;
A
#
# COMPACT_ATOMS: atom_id res chain seq x y z
N MET A 1 29.26 -55.86 5.68
CA MET A 1 28.04 -55.67 4.88
C MET A 1 27.87 -54.15 4.70
N ALA A 2 28.15 -53.65 3.49
CA ALA A 2 27.98 -52.24 3.17
C ALA A 2 26.50 -51.94 2.88
N PRO A 3 25.94 -50.77 3.30
CA PRO A 3 24.57 -50.43 2.96
C PRO A 3 24.45 -50.14 1.48
N PRO A 4 23.31 -50.50 0.84
CA PRO A 4 23.17 -50.38 -0.59
C PRO A 4 23.14 -48.92 -1.04
N LEU A 5 23.91 -48.64 -2.06
CA LEU A 5 24.07 -47.33 -2.73
C LEU A 5 22.72 -46.66 -3.11
N ALA A 6 21.68 -47.47 -3.28
CA ALA A 6 20.32 -47.01 -3.58
C ALA A 6 19.66 -46.20 -2.48
N LEU A 7 19.96 -46.44 -1.18
CA LEU A 7 19.39 -45.69 -0.07
C LEU A 7 20.03 -44.29 0.05
N LEU A 8 21.31 -44.14 -0.31
CA LEU A 8 22.00 -42.85 -0.31
C LEU A 8 21.53 -41.94 -1.45
N LEU A 9 21.21 -42.49 -2.61
CA LEU A 9 20.65 -41.77 -3.75
C LEU A 9 19.20 -41.27 -3.50
N LEU A 10 18.38 -42.08 -2.82
CA LEU A 10 17.02 -41.67 -2.44
C LEU A 10 17.03 -40.55 -1.38
N ALA A 11 17.95 -40.59 -0.40
CA ALA A 11 18.12 -39.54 0.60
C ALA A 11 18.60 -38.23 -0.05
N ALA A 12 19.49 -38.27 -1.03
CA ALA A 12 19.96 -37.09 -1.76
C ALA A 12 18.84 -36.45 -2.62
N ILE A 13 17.96 -37.26 -3.23
CA ILE A 13 16.82 -36.75 -4.02
C ILE A 13 15.75 -36.15 -3.12
N VAL A 14 15.50 -36.70 -1.95
CA VAL A 14 14.54 -36.15 -0.98
C VAL A 14 15.09 -34.85 -0.36
N LEU A 15 16.39 -34.77 -0.05
CA LEU A 15 17.00 -33.52 0.40
C LEU A 15 17.03 -32.43 -0.68
N SER A 16 17.26 -32.78 -1.94
CA SER A 16 17.26 -31.80 -3.04
C SER A 16 15.86 -31.23 -3.31
N ARG A 17 14.77 -32.00 -3.11
CA ARG A 17 13.40 -31.50 -3.19
C ARG A 17 12.95 -30.70 -1.97
N ALA A 18 13.49 -31.00 -0.78
CA ALA A 18 13.22 -30.19 0.42
C ALA A 18 13.91 -28.83 0.37
N VAL A 19 15.08 -28.71 -0.26
CA VAL A 19 15.81 -27.44 -0.43
C VAL A 19 15.14 -26.53 -1.46
N SER A 20 14.37 -27.08 -2.42
CA SER A 20 13.66 -26.27 -3.43
C SER A 20 12.38 -25.57 -2.89
N HIS A 21 11.94 -25.87 -1.67
CA HIS A 21 10.76 -25.23 -1.04
C HIS A 21 11.12 -24.29 0.12
N ALA A 22 12.41 -24.06 0.38
CA ALA A 22 12.90 -23.16 1.45
C ALA A 22 13.51 -21.86 0.90
N HIS A 23 13.03 -21.36 -0.25
CA HIS A 23 13.37 -20.02 -0.74
C HIS A 23 12.25 -19.01 -0.43
N GLY A 24 11.88 -18.93 0.82
CA GLY A 24 11.02 -17.90 1.37
C GLY A 24 11.75 -17.09 2.44
N GLY A 25 12.75 -16.30 2.07
CA GLY A 25 13.47 -15.50 3.06
C GLY A 25 14.69 -14.80 2.46
N GLY A 26 14.47 -13.99 1.43
CA GLY A 26 15.55 -13.19 0.85
C GLY A 26 15.02 -11.83 0.41
N GLY A 27 15.62 -10.78 0.92
CA GLY A 27 15.28 -9.37 0.73
C GLY A 27 14.72 -9.01 -0.63
N GLY A 28 13.51 -8.55 -0.61
CA GLY A 28 12.88 -7.50 -1.36
C GLY A 28 13.12 -7.31 -2.85
N PHE A 29 13.26 -8.33 -3.66
CA PHE A 29 13.25 -8.14 -5.10
C PHE A 29 11.80 -8.25 -5.64
N TYR A 30 11.42 -7.28 -6.47
CA TYR A 30 10.23 -7.30 -7.30
C TYR A 30 10.27 -8.51 -8.26
N ASP A 31 9.20 -9.33 -8.25
CA ASP A 31 9.01 -10.44 -9.19
C ASP A 31 7.96 -10.07 -10.24
N PRO A 32 8.39 -9.75 -11.48
CA PRO A 32 7.46 -9.39 -12.54
C PRO A 32 6.48 -10.52 -12.92
N ALA A 33 6.85 -11.80 -12.71
CA ALA A 33 6.01 -12.94 -13.05
C ALA A 33 4.75 -13.03 -12.16
N SER A 34 4.79 -12.43 -10.97
CA SER A 34 3.66 -12.38 -10.04
C SER A 34 2.70 -11.22 -10.31
N VAL A 35 2.97 -10.37 -11.33
CA VAL A 35 2.18 -9.18 -11.65
C VAL A 35 1.29 -9.43 -12.84
N THR A 36 -0.01 -9.16 -12.67
CA THR A 36 -1.03 -9.22 -13.73
C THR A 36 -1.61 -7.84 -13.97
N GLN A 37 -1.62 -7.37 -15.22
CA GLN A 37 -2.34 -6.16 -15.59
C GLN A 37 -3.84 -6.45 -15.63
N LEU A 38 -4.62 -5.68 -14.85
CA LEU A 38 -6.07 -5.80 -14.76
C LEU A 38 -6.80 -4.88 -15.74
N SER A 39 -6.25 -3.69 -15.96
CA SER A 39 -6.84 -2.65 -16.82
C SER A 39 -5.75 -1.75 -17.39
N SER A 40 -6.03 -1.17 -18.58
CA SER A 40 -5.23 -0.10 -19.19
C SER A 40 -5.71 1.30 -18.78
N ARG A 41 -6.99 1.43 -18.39
CA ARG A 41 -7.60 2.68 -17.92
C ARG A 41 -8.63 2.39 -16.82
N PRO A 42 -8.30 2.71 -15.54
CA PRO A 42 -6.98 3.17 -15.10
C PRO A 42 -5.91 2.10 -15.33
N ARG A 43 -4.65 2.48 -15.39
CA ARG A 43 -3.56 1.52 -15.36
C ARG A 43 -3.58 0.85 -13.99
N ALA A 44 -4.00 -0.40 -13.96
CA ALA A 44 -4.16 -1.17 -12.72
C ALA A 44 -3.49 -2.54 -12.84
N PHE A 45 -2.80 -2.95 -11.77
CA PHE A 45 -1.99 -4.17 -11.72
C PHE A 45 -2.20 -4.88 -10.38
N LEU A 46 -2.35 -6.20 -10.42
CA LEU A 46 -2.39 -7.04 -9.24
C LEU A 46 -1.06 -7.78 -9.09
N TYR A 47 -0.43 -7.67 -7.94
CA TYR A 47 0.74 -8.46 -7.56
C TYR A 47 0.27 -9.54 -6.59
N SER A 48 0.26 -10.80 -7.04
CA SER A 48 -0.12 -11.94 -6.20
C SER A 48 1.01 -12.32 -5.27
N GLY A 49 0.72 -12.41 -3.97
CA GLY A 49 1.72 -12.75 -2.96
C GLY A 49 2.77 -11.66 -2.72
N PHE A 50 2.39 -10.39 -2.86
CA PHE A 50 3.28 -9.25 -2.57
C PHE A 50 3.76 -9.22 -1.13
N LEU A 51 2.91 -9.56 -0.17
CA LEU A 51 3.23 -9.73 1.24
C LEU A 51 3.17 -11.20 1.63
N SER A 52 4.05 -11.63 2.50
CA SER A 52 3.92 -12.90 3.20
C SER A 52 2.83 -12.83 4.27
N ASP A 53 2.32 -14.00 4.69
CA ASP A 53 1.37 -14.08 5.81
C ASP A 53 1.92 -13.42 7.09
N THR A 54 3.21 -13.60 7.35
CA THR A 54 3.88 -13.02 8.52
C THR A 54 3.91 -11.49 8.45
N GLU A 55 4.17 -10.90 7.29
CA GLU A 55 4.15 -9.44 7.11
C GLU A 55 2.73 -8.89 7.26
N CYS A 56 1.72 -9.58 6.72
CA CYS A 56 0.31 -9.20 6.92
C CYS A 56 -0.08 -9.21 8.39
N ASP A 57 0.23 -10.31 9.09
CA ASP A 57 -0.07 -10.47 10.52
C ASP A 57 0.69 -9.42 11.37
N HIS A 58 1.91 -9.09 10.98
CA HIS A 58 2.72 -8.06 11.62
C HIS A 58 2.08 -6.68 11.52
N LEU A 59 1.70 -6.24 10.29
CA LEU A 59 1.04 -4.95 10.10
C LEU A 59 -0.25 -4.81 10.90
N VAL A 60 -1.06 -5.88 10.99
CA VAL A 60 -2.26 -5.91 11.82
C VAL A 60 -1.91 -5.80 13.31
N SER A 61 -0.84 -6.48 13.76
CA SER A 61 -0.40 -6.46 15.16
C SER A 61 0.10 -5.10 15.64
N LEU A 62 0.74 -4.31 14.75
CA LEU A 62 1.25 -2.97 15.06
C LEU A 62 0.13 -1.98 15.45
N VAL A 63 -1.10 -2.23 15.02
CA VAL A 63 -2.26 -1.37 15.32
C VAL A 63 -3.09 -1.85 16.51
N GLY A 64 -2.53 -2.76 17.31
CA GLY A 64 -3.09 -3.15 18.63
C GLY A 64 -4.27 -4.12 18.58
N TRP A 65 -4.54 -4.76 17.44
CA TRP A 65 -5.61 -5.75 17.36
C TRP A 65 -5.05 -7.18 17.54
N VAL A 66 -5.23 -7.73 18.73
CA VAL A 66 -4.97 -9.16 19.00
C VAL A 66 -6.30 -9.90 18.81
N GLY A 67 -6.58 -10.33 17.57
CA GLY A 67 -7.79 -11.11 17.27
C GLY A 67 -7.80 -12.46 18.00
N VAL A 68 -8.99 -12.88 18.40
CA VAL A 68 -9.24 -14.16 19.15
C VAL A 68 -8.76 -15.40 18.35
N GLY A 69 -8.46 -15.24 17.04
CA GLY A 69 -7.98 -16.34 16.17
C GLY A 69 -6.50 -16.74 16.36
N PHE A 70 -5.67 -15.91 17.00
CA PHE A 70 -4.25 -16.23 17.21
C PHE A 70 -3.96 -17.17 18.39
N ALA A 71 -4.95 -17.42 19.26
CA ALA A 71 -4.79 -18.27 20.44
C ALA A 71 -4.48 -19.75 20.13
N ASN A 72 -4.68 -20.21 18.90
CA ASN A 72 -4.51 -21.61 18.49
C ASN A 72 -3.27 -21.89 17.61
N ARG A 73 -2.35 -20.95 17.41
CA ARG A 73 -1.11 -21.22 16.70
C ARG A 73 -0.01 -21.70 17.65
N PRO A 74 0.86 -22.66 17.26
CA PRO A 74 1.83 -23.30 18.16
C PRO A 74 2.87 -22.35 18.78
N PHE A 75 3.07 -21.14 18.20
CA PHE A 75 3.98 -20.14 18.73
C PHE A 75 3.47 -19.47 20.03
N CYS A 76 2.16 -19.25 20.18
CA CYS A 76 1.60 -18.75 21.43
C CYS A 76 1.65 -19.78 22.57
N SER A 77 1.61 -21.08 22.23
CA SER A 77 1.72 -22.14 23.24
C SER A 77 3.13 -22.22 23.83
N ALA A 78 4.18 -21.90 23.08
CA ALA A 78 5.55 -21.90 23.56
C ALA A 78 5.80 -20.73 24.52
N ALA A 79 5.35 -19.51 24.16
CA ALA A 79 5.47 -18.34 25.01
C ALA A 79 4.64 -18.48 26.30
N ALA A 80 3.42 -19.04 26.22
CA ALA A 80 2.59 -19.32 27.38
C ALA A 80 3.19 -20.41 28.31
N ARG A 81 3.86 -21.42 27.73
CA ARG A 81 4.56 -22.46 28.51
C ARG A 81 5.82 -21.92 29.21
N VAL A 82 6.55 -21.03 28.56
CA VAL A 82 7.71 -20.34 29.18
C VAL A 82 7.24 -19.44 30.32
N VAL A 83 6.16 -18.69 30.15
CA VAL A 83 5.58 -17.86 31.22
C VAL A 83 5.04 -18.74 32.38
N ALA A 84 4.45 -19.90 32.11
CA ALA A 84 4.01 -20.84 33.15
C ALA A 84 5.18 -21.49 33.92
N MET A 85 6.30 -21.78 33.24
CA MET A 85 7.50 -22.31 33.90
C MET A 85 8.20 -21.24 34.76
N ILE A 86 8.16 -19.97 34.38
CA ILE A 86 8.75 -18.86 35.16
C ILE A 86 7.88 -18.50 36.38
N ARG A 87 6.57 -18.76 36.34
CA ARG A 87 5.66 -18.55 37.51
C ARG A 87 6.00 -19.38 38.74
N GLY A 88 6.78 -20.44 38.59
CA GLY A 88 7.24 -21.25 39.69
C GLY A 88 8.51 -20.76 40.39
N ALA A 89 9.19 -19.73 39.86
CA ALA A 89 10.54 -19.37 40.29
C ALA A 89 10.76 -17.91 40.73
N LEU A 90 9.76 -16.99 40.56
CA LEU A 90 9.94 -15.58 40.87
C LEU A 90 8.76 -14.96 41.63
N THR A 91 9.08 -14.23 42.70
CA THR A 91 8.15 -13.48 43.54
C THR A 91 7.43 -12.38 42.75
N TYR A 92 6.19 -12.08 43.13
CA TYR A 92 5.16 -11.25 42.47
C TYR A 92 5.61 -9.87 41.96
N GLY A 93 6.73 -9.32 42.43
CA GLY A 93 7.20 -7.97 42.05
C GLY A 93 7.95 -7.91 40.69
N ALA A 94 8.62 -8.98 40.26
CA ALA A 94 9.45 -8.98 39.05
C ALA A 94 8.62 -9.27 37.77
N VAL A 95 7.50 -9.97 37.90
CA VAL A 95 6.62 -10.31 36.77
C VAL A 95 5.82 -9.08 36.30
N SER A 96 5.48 -8.17 37.22
CA SER A 96 4.76 -6.92 36.87
C SER A 96 5.62 -5.96 36.04
N ILE A 97 6.95 -5.95 36.23
CA ILE A 97 7.88 -5.10 35.51
C ILE A 97 8.17 -5.66 34.10
N LEU A 98 8.22 -6.97 33.95
CA LEU A 98 8.44 -7.62 32.63
C LEU A 98 7.22 -7.58 31.72
N LEU A 99 6.00 -7.48 32.27
CA LEU A 99 4.77 -7.28 31.51
C LEU A 99 4.48 -5.82 31.17
N SER A 100 5.16 -4.87 31.83
CA SER A 100 5.05 -3.44 31.54
C SER A 100 6.09 -2.93 30.52
N VAL A 101 7.09 -3.75 30.16
CA VAL A 101 8.06 -3.43 29.14
C VAL A 101 7.61 -4.03 27.80
N GLY A 102 6.73 -3.32 27.08
CA GLY A 102 6.66 -3.41 25.66
C GLY A 102 5.47 -4.12 25.01
N PHE A 103 4.27 -3.77 25.33
CA PHE A 103 3.16 -3.76 24.34
C PHE A 103 2.38 -2.46 24.51
N GLN A 104 3.03 -1.36 24.22
CA GLN A 104 2.30 -0.16 23.86
C GLN A 104 1.81 -0.42 22.45
N ALA A 105 0.51 -0.75 22.32
CA ALA A 105 -0.20 -0.69 21.06
C ALA A 105 0.01 0.73 20.50
N LYS A 106 0.89 0.89 19.53
CA LYS A 106 1.16 2.14 18.88
C LYS A 106 0.01 2.42 17.92
N GLY A 107 -0.89 3.30 18.31
CA GLY A 107 -1.99 3.79 17.50
C GLY A 107 -3.30 3.09 17.79
N SER A 108 -4.22 3.79 18.44
CA SER A 108 -5.62 3.40 18.51
C SER A 108 -6.23 3.50 17.11
N MET A 109 -7.00 2.49 16.70
CA MET A 109 -7.81 2.55 15.50
C MET A 109 -8.90 3.61 15.69
N GLU A 110 -8.88 4.64 14.85
CA GLU A 110 -9.86 5.71 14.86
C GLU A 110 -10.79 5.61 13.65
N LYS A 111 -11.98 6.21 13.72
CA LYS A 111 -12.86 6.32 12.55
C LYS A 111 -12.12 7.02 11.43
N SER A 112 -12.08 6.41 10.26
CA SER A 112 -11.37 6.97 9.12
C SER A 112 -12.00 8.28 8.65
N MET A 113 -11.15 9.24 8.30
CA MET A 113 -11.55 10.55 7.78
C MET A 113 -11.44 10.56 6.25
N VAL A 114 -12.06 11.52 5.61
CA VAL A 114 -11.91 11.83 4.19
C VAL A 114 -11.36 13.24 4.01
N ALA A 115 -10.60 13.49 2.94
CA ALA A 115 -10.19 14.83 2.57
C ALA A 115 -11.41 15.57 1.98
N ASP A 116 -11.72 16.74 2.52
CA ASP A 116 -12.72 17.63 1.95
C ASP A 116 -12.15 18.30 0.69
N ASN A 117 -12.89 18.23 -0.41
CA ASN A 117 -12.41 18.66 -1.73
C ASN A 117 -12.18 20.18 -1.85
N ASP A 118 -12.81 20.97 -1.00
CA ASP A 118 -12.71 22.45 -1.06
C ASP A 118 -11.63 22.96 -0.11
N SER A 119 -11.62 22.48 1.11
CA SER A 119 -10.71 22.96 2.16
C SER A 119 -9.43 22.13 2.30
N GLY A 120 -9.40 20.90 1.77
CA GLY A 120 -8.32 19.93 1.97
C GLY A 120 -8.20 19.41 3.40
N LYS A 121 -9.14 19.72 4.29
CA LYS A 121 -9.12 19.27 5.69
C LYS A 121 -9.69 17.84 5.79
N SER A 122 -9.18 17.10 6.77
CA SER A 122 -9.76 15.81 7.12
C SER A 122 -11.08 15.99 7.85
N VAL A 123 -12.16 15.40 7.32
CA VAL A 123 -13.51 15.48 7.89
C VAL A 123 -14.11 14.09 8.07
N ALA A 124 -14.95 13.93 9.09
CA ALA A 124 -15.75 12.71 9.26
C ALA A 124 -16.83 12.63 8.18
N SER A 125 -17.01 11.47 7.57
CA SER A 125 -17.99 11.26 6.51
C SER A 125 -18.66 9.90 6.61
N GLN A 126 -19.92 9.81 6.17
CA GLN A 126 -20.62 8.54 6.01
C GLN A 126 -20.18 7.79 4.73
N ALA A 127 -19.49 8.48 3.81
CA ALA A 127 -18.90 7.87 2.63
C ALA A 127 -17.80 6.87 2.99
N ARG A 128 -17.12 7.04 4.14
CA ARG A 128 -16.08 6.15 4.64
C ARG A 128 -16.41 5.73 6.07
N THR A 129 -16.69 4.44 6.27
CA THR A 129 -17.15 3.93 7.57
C THR A 129 -16.12 3.04 8.28
N SER A 130 -14.95 2.80 7.65
CA SER A 130 -13.82 2.05 8.23
C SER A 130 -13.21 2.74 9.44
N SER A 131 -12.40 1.99 10.18
CA SER A 131 -11.43 2.51 11.14
C SER A 131 -10.03 2.40 10.57
N GLY A 132 -9.10 3.24 11.01
CA GLY A 132 -7.73 3.20 10.53
C GLY A 132 -6.74 3.91 11.44
N THR A 133 -5.46 3.67 11.19
CA THR A 133 -4.34 4.40 11.80
C THR A 133 -3.17 4.46 10.82
N PHE A 134 -2.23 5.37 11.06
CA PHE A 134 -1.02 5.49 10.25
C PHE A 134 0.16 4.90 11.01
N LEU A 135 0.96 4.10 10.31
CA LEU A 135 2.28 3.67 10.76
C LEU A 135 3.31 4.68 10.28
N ALA A 136 4.26 5.03 11.13
CA ALA A 136 5.35 5.90 10.72
C ALA A 136 6.15 5.26 9.58
N LYS A 137 6.73 6.09 8.70
CA LYS A 137 7.66 5.58 7.70
C LYS A 137 8.82 4.88 8.40
N ARG A 138 9.18 3.70 7.89
CA ARG A 138 10.26 2.88 8.46
C ARG A 138 10.05 2.59 9.95
N GLU A 139 8.79 2.38 10.37
CA GLU A 139 8.38 2.12 11.76
C GLU A 139 9.25 1.01 12.39
N ASP A 140 9.53 -0.03 11.59
CA ASP A 140 10.43 -1.12 11.90
C ASP A 140 11.06 -1.72 10.63
N GLU A 141 11.84 -2.80 10.77
CA GLU A 141 12.51 -3.45 9.66
C GLU A 141 11.53 -4.06 8.63
N ILE A 142 10.37 -4.57 9.09
CA ILE A 142 9.35 -5.16 8.22
C ILE A 142 8.65 -4.06 7.43
N VAL A 143 8.21 -2.99 8.07
CA VAL A 143 7.60 -1.83 7.39
C VAL A 143 8.59 -1.24 6.40
N SER A 144 9.86 -1.07 6.79
CA SER A 144 10.92 -0.57 5.90
C SER A 144 11.14 -1.48 4.68
N ALA A 145 11.12 -2.81 4.85
CA ALA A 145 11.27 -3.76 3.75
C ALA A 145 10.07 -3.70 2.79
N ILE A 146 8.85 -3.55 3.31
CA ILE A 146 7.63 -3.38 2.51
C ILE A 146 7.70 -2.08 1.70
N GLU A 147 8.09 -0.95 2.31
CA GLU A 147 8.22 0.35 1.64
C GLU A 147 9.24 0.31 0.49
N LYS A 148 10.40 -0.31 0.70
CA LYS A 148 11.40 -0.54 -0.35
C LYS A 148 10.87 -1.39 -1.49
N ARG A 149 10.09 -2.44 -1.19
CA ARG A 149 9.47 -3.30 -2.20
C ARG A 149 8.40 -2.56 -3.00
N VAL A 150 7.62 -1.69 -2.35
CA VAL A 150 6.68 -0.78 -3.05
C VAL A 150 7.43 0.13 -4.02
N ALA A 151 8.53 0.76 -3.59
CA ALA A 151 9.34 1.62 -4.45
C ALA A 151 9.95 0.86 -5.62
N ALA A 152 10.45 -0.36 -5.38
CA ALA A 152 11.00 -1.22 -6.43
C ALA A 152 9.94 -1.64 -7.46
N TRP A 153 8.72 -1.95 -7.03
CA TRP A 153 7.62 -2.32 -7.93
C TRP A 153 7.07 -1.15 -8.73
N THR A 154 6.91 0.00 -8.09
CA THR A 154 6.30 1.18 -8.72
C THR A 154 7.30 2.01 -9.53
N PHE A 155 8.61 1.82 -9.32
CA PHE A 155 9.71 2.66 -9.82
C PHE A 155 9.59 4.13 -9.35
N LEU A 156 8.90 4.35 -8.22
CA LEU A 156 8.74 5.68 -7.61
C LEU A 156 9.56 5.76 -6.32
N PRO A 157 10.22 6.91 -6.04
CA PRO A 157 11.06 7.07 -4.86
C PRO A 157 10.30 6.88 -3.55
N GLU A 158 10.92 6.29 -2.52
CA GLU A 158 10.32 6.09 -1.19
C GLU A 158 9.89 7.40 -0.54
N GLU A 159 10.67 8.48 -0.72
CA GLU A 159 10.38 9.81 -0.18
C GLU A 159 9.12 10.46 -0.78
N ASN A 160 8.66 9.99 -1.94
CA ASN A 160 7.43 10.46 -2.55
C ASN A 160 6.16 9.88 -1.90
N ALA A 161 6.31 8.84 -1.09
CA ALA A 161 5.17 8.15 -0.52
C ALA A 161 4.76 8.74 0.84
N GLU A 162 3.47 8.70 1.17
CA GLU A 162 2.94 8.99 2.49
C GLU A 162 3.25 7.87 3.50
N SER A 163 2.96 8.07 4.77
CA SER A 163 2.93 7.01 5.78
C SER A 163 1.96 5.90 5.39
N LEU A 164 2.22 4.67 5.81
CA LEU A 164 1.36 3.53 5.53
C LEU A 164 0.09 3.62 6.37
N GLN A 165 -1.08 3.66 5.74
CA GLN A 165 -2.36 3.64 6.45
C GLN A 165 -2.90 2.21 6.55
N VAL A 166 -3.03 1.68 7.77
CA VAL A 166 -3.71 0.41 8.03
C VAL A 166 -5.18 0.68 8.30
N LEU A 167 -6.06 -0.08 7.63
CA LEU A 167 -7.50 0.08 7.64
C LEU A 167 -8.18 -1.22 8.00
N ARG A 168 -9.24 -1.12 8.80
CA ARG A 168 -10.15 -2.21 9.15
C ARG A 168 -11.58 -1.86 8.73
N TYR A 169 -12.22 -2.80 8.04
CA TYR A 169 -13.63 -2.75 7.71
C TYR A 169 -14.33 -3.95 8.35
N GLU A 170 -15.26 -3.68 9.23
CA GLU A 170 -16.16 -4.67 9.81
C GLU A 170 -17.36 -4.92 8.89
N THR A 171 -18.16 -5.93 9.19
CA THR A 171 -19.38 -6.23 8.43
C THR A 171 -20.26 -4.98 8.26
N GLY A 172 -20.68 -4.71 7.04
CA GLY A 172 -21.43 -3.52 6.63
C GLY A 172 -20.60 -2.29 6.34
N GLN A 173 -19.34 -2.24 6.74
CA GLN A 173 -18.48 -1.08 6.50
C GLN A 173 -17.95 -1.05 5.05
N LYS A 174 -17.80 0.16 4.53
CA LYS A 174 -17.47 0.46 3.14
C LYS A 174 -16.67 1.73 3.00
N TYR A 175 -16.22 2.00 1.77
CA TYR A 175 -15.80 3.31 1.32
C TYR A 175 -16.41 3.58 -0.07
N ASP A 176 -17.27 4.59 -0.17
CA ASP A 176 -17.91 4.96 -1.43
C ASP A 176 -16.89 5.35 -2.49
N ALA A 177 -17.30 5.32 -3.75
CA ALA A 177 -16.43 5.61 -4.87
C ALA A 177 -15.85 7.03 -4.77
N HIS A 178 -14.53 7.15 -4.88
CA HIS A 178 -13.76 8.38 -4.72
C HIS A 178 -12.52 8.35 -5.60
N PHE A 179 -11.87 9.50 -5.71
CA PHE A 179 -10.57 9.64 -6.33
C PHE A 179 -9.51 9.84 -5.25
N ASP A 180 -8.32 9.28 -5.47
CA ASP A 180 -7.17 9.52 -4.60
C ASP A 180 -6.37 10.77 -4.98
N TYR A 181 -6.55 11.31 -6.18
CA TYR A 181 -5.95 12.58 -6.55
C TYR A 181 -6.73 13.75 -5.91
N PHE A 182 -6.01 14.83 -5.60
CA PHE A 182 -6.57 15.99 -4.91
C PHE A 182 -7.22 16.98 -5.85
N HIS A 183 -8.32 17.58 -5.40
CA HIS A 183 -8.98 18.72 -6.04
C HIS A 183 -8.58 20.04 -5.37
N ASP A 184 -8.16 20.00 -4.11
CA ASP A 184 -7.79 21.17 -3.33
C ASP A 184 -6.30 21.51 -3.48
N ARG A 185 -5.99 22.81 -3.25
CA ARG A 185 -4.62 23.33 -3.37
C ARG A 185 -3.74 23.06 -2.15
N ASN A 186 -4.32 22.79 -0.99
CA ASN A 186 -3.55 22.66 0.25
C ASN A 186 -2.80 21.33 0.28
N ASN A 187 -3.48 20.26 -0.10
CA ASN A 187 -2.86 18.94 -0.19
C ASN A 187 -1.81 18.87 -1.32
N LEU A 188 -1.99 19.64 -2.40
CA LEU A 188 -1.00 19.71 -3.48
C LEU A 188 0.36 20.30 -3.06
N LYS A 189 0.42 21.04 -1.96
CA LYS A 189 1.68 21.60 -1.43
C LYS A 189 2.59 20.50 -0.86
N LEU A 190 2.00 19.39 -0.44
CA LEU A 190 2.70 18.25 0.17
C LEU A 190 3.06 17.21 -0.91
N GLY A 191 4.09 17.47 -1.72
CA GLY A 191 4.54 16.51 -2.74
C GLY A 191 3.77 16.54 -4.07
N GLY A 192 2.77 17.41 -4.23
CA GLY A 192 1.93 17.48 -5.44
C GLY A 192 0.84 16.42 -5.46
N GLN A 193 0.36 16.06 -6.66
CA GLN A 193 -0.67 15.04 -6.82
C GLN A 193 -0.20 13.65 -6.40
N ARG A 194 -1.14 12.83 -5.91
CA ARG A 194 -0.95 11.39 -5.76
C ARG A 194 -0.95 10.74 -7.15
N VAL A 195 0.20 10.28 -7.60
CA VAL A 195 0.37 9.67 -8.93
C VAL A 195 -0.09 8.22 -8.93
N ALA A 196 0.11 7.51 -7.83
CA ALA A 196 -0.22 6.09 -7.70
C ALA A 196 -0.66 5.73 -6.29
N THR A 197 -1.45 4.68 -6.18
CA THR A 197 -1.89 4.06 -4.93
C THR A 197 -1.54 2.58 -4.95
N VAL A 198 -0.91 2.09 -3.88
CA VAL A 198 -0.71 0.67 -3.62
C VAL A 198 -1.58 0.26 -2.45
N LEU A 199 -2.56 -0.60 -2.72
CA LEU A 199 -3.48 -1.15 -1.73
C LEU A 199 -3.12 -2.62 -1.48
N MET A 200 -2.66 -2.95 -0.28
CA MET A 200 -2.27 -4.29 0.13
C MET A 200 -3.38 -4.92 0.97
N TYR A 201 -3.75 -6.15 0.66
CA TYR A 201 -4.77 -6.89 1.41
C TYR A 201 -4.10 -7.73 2.51
N LEU A 202 -4.50 -7.50 3.76
CA LEU A 202 -3.89 -8.15 4.93
C LEU A 202 -4.70 -9.35 5.42
N THR A 203 -5.95 -9.51 4.95
CA THR A 203 -6.82 -10.65 5.26
C THR A 203 -7.57 -11.10 4.02
N ASP A 204 -7.96 -12.36 4.00
CA ASP A 204 -9.02 -12.84 3.13
C ASP A 204 -10.38 -12.33 3.65
N VAL A 205 -11.33 -12.14 2.74
CA VAL A 205 -12.71 -11.75 3.06
C VAL A 205 -13.65 -12.80 2.48
N ASN A 206 -14.52 -13.35 3.32
CA ASN A 206 -15.42 -14.43 2.90
C ASN A 206 -16.41 -13.95 1.83
N LYS A 207 -17.00 -12.76 2.03
CA LYS A 207 -17.93 -12.16 1.07
C LYS A 207 -17.95 -10.64 1.16
N GLY A 208 -17.95 -9.98 -0.01
CA GLY A 208 -17.91 -8.52 -0.10
C GLY A 208 -16.49 -7.96 0.07
N GLY A 209 -16.38 -6.67 0.36
CA GLY A 209 -15.11 -5.98 0.59
C GLY A 209 -14.24 -5.82 -0.66
N GLU A 210 -14.74 -6.11 -1.86
CA GLU A 210 -14.00 -5.96 -3.11
C GLU A 210 -13.60 -4.49 -3.31
N THR A 211 -12.44 -4.27 -3.94
CA THR A 211 -12.11 -2.95 -4.49
C THR A 211 -12.68 -2.86 -5.89
N VAL A 212 -13.56 -1.88 -6.14
CA VAL A 212 -14.25 -1.73 -7.42
C VAL A 212 -13.85 -0.44 -8.12
N PHE A 213 -13.70 -0.51 -9.45
CA PHE A 213 -13.41 0.63 -10.34
C PHE A 213 -14.59 0.81 -11.32
N PRO A 214 -15.58 1.66 -11.01
CA PRO A 214 -16.77 1.83 -11.83
C PRO A 214 -16.47 2.32 -13.25
N ASN A 215 -15.44 3.15 -13.41
CA ASN A 215 -15.08 3.76 -14.69
C ASN A 215 -13.97 3.02 -15.45
N ALA A 216 -13.54 1.83 -14.97
CA ALA A 216 -12.48 1.09 -15.64
C ALA A 216 -12.92 0.54 -17.00
N GLU A 217 -12.02 0.65 -17.99
CA GLU A 217 -12.22 0.02 -19.29
C GLU A 217 -12.24 -1.51 -19.17
N GLY A 218 -13.11 -2.15 -19.97
CA GLY A 218 -13.20 -3.61 -19.99
C GLY A 218 -13.90 -4.24 -18.78
N SER A 219 -14.47 -3.46 -17.88
CA SER A 219 -15.16 -3.95 -16.67
C SER A 219 -16.26 -4.97 -16.99
N HIS A 220 -16.93 -4.83 -18.12
CA HIS A 220 -17.99 -5.73 -18.62
C HIS A 220 -17.46 -7.10 -19.06
N LEU A 221 -16.14 -7.25 -19.26
CA LEU A 221 -15.50 -8.51 -19.66
C LEU A 221 -15.19 -9.40 -18.44
N GLN A 222 -15.24 -8.85 -17.22
CA GLN A 222 -14.96 -9.60 -16.01
C GLN A 222 -16.16 -10.47 -15.63
N TYR A 223 -16.00 -11.80 -15.73
CA TYR A 223 -17.00 -12.75 -15.23
C TYR A 223 -17.10 -12.68 -13.70
N LYS A 224 -18.33 -12.63 -13.19
CA LYS A 224 -18.64 -12.57 -11.75
C LYS A 224 -19.76 -13.55 -11.42
N ASP A 225 -19.43 -14.59 -10.68
CA ASP A 225 -20.36 -15.60 -10.18
C ASP A 225 -21.11 -15.11 -8.91
N GLU A 226 -21.82 -16.00 -8.22
CA GLU A 226 -22.57 -15.69 -7.00
C GLU A 226 -21.69 -15.39 -5.77
N THR A 227 -20.39 -15.67 -5.84
CA THR A 227 -19.46 -15.36 -4.74
C THR A 227 -19.08 -13.87 -4.69
N TRP A 228 -19.42 -13.10 -5.74
CA TRP A 228 -19.20 -11.67 -5.80
C TRP A 228 -20.38 -10.89 -5.20
N SER A 229 -20.06 -9.76 -4.54
CA SER A 229 -21.11 -8.85 -4.05
C SER A 229 -21.83 -8.14 -5.19
N GLU A 230 -23.06 -7.67 -4.94
CA GLU A 230 -23.78 -6.83 -5.90
C GLU A 230 -23.01 -5.53 -6.21
N CYS A 231 -22.41 -4.91 -5.20
CA CYS A 231 -21.57 -3.73 -5.35
C CYS A 231 -20.45 -3.94 -6.37
N SER A 232 -19.79 -5.10 -6.36
CA SER A 232 -18.68 -5.41 -7.28
C SER A 232 -19.10 -5.40 -8.75
N ARG A 233 -20.40 -5.55 -9.05
CA ARG A 233 -20.94 -5.58 -10.42
C ARG A 233 -20.93 -4.20 -11.10
N SER A 234 -20.73 -3.13 -10.34
CA SER A 234 -20.69 -1.76 -10.86
C SER A 234 -19.43 -1.42 -11.65
N GLY A 235 -18.42 -2.29 -11.72
CA GLY A 235 -17.16 -2.00 -12.40
C GLY A 235 -16.19 -3.18 -12.45
N LEU A 236 -14.94 -2.92 -12.83
CA LEU A 236 -13.84 -3.87 -12.63
C LEU A 236 -13.61 -4.03 -11.13
N ALA A 237 -13.57 -5.25 -10.64
CA ALA A 237 -13.48 -5.49 -9.19
C ALA A 237 -12.34 -6.46 -8.84
N VAL A 238 -11.74 -6.27 -7.66
CA VAL A 238 -10.68 -7.11 -7.11
C VAL A 238 -11.11 -7.62 -5.75
N LYS A 239 -11.17 -8.95 -5.58
CA LYS A 239 -11.42 -9.56 -4.27
C LYS A 239 -10.20 -9.40 -3.36
N PRO A 240 -10.42 -9.05 -2.08
CA PRO A 240 -9.35 -9.10 -1.09
C PRO A 240 -8.82 -10.54 -0.96
N LYS A 241 -7.53 -10.69 -1.16
CA LYS A 241 -6.82 -11.94 -0.88
C LYS A 241 -5.57 -11.59 -0.07
N LYS A 242 -5.42 -12.26 1.08
CA LYS A 242 -4.29 -12.00 2.00
C LYS A 242 -2.96 -12.13 1.25
N GLY A 243 -2.11 -11.12 1.40
CA GLY A 243 -0.81 -11.05 0.76
C GLY A 243 -0.79 -10.41 -0.62
N ASP A 244 -1.92 -10.29 -1.32
CA ASP A 244 -1.96 -9.63 -2.63
C ASP A 244 -1.91 -8.10 -2.49
N ALA A 245 -1.38 -7.42 -3.51
CA ALA A 245 -1.35 -5.97 -3.59
C ALA A 245 -1.88 -5.47 -4.94
N LEU A 246 -2.66 -4.41 -4.89
CA LEU A 246 -3.25 -3.74 -6.04
C LEU A 246 -2.59 -2.38 -6.22
N LEU A 247 -1.88 -2.19 -7.33
CA LEU A 247 -1.36 -0.90 -7.78
C LEU A 247 -2.29 -0.30 -8.81
N PHE A 248 -2.67 0.95 -8.66
CA PHE A 248 -3.34 1.71 -9.71
C PHE A 248 -2.82 3.14 -9.77
N PHE A 249 -2.83 3.68 -10.99
CA PHE A 249 -2.38 5.04 -11.24
C PHE A 249 -3.56 6.00 -11.27
N ASN A 250 -3.42 7.08 -10.50
CA ASN A 250 -4.43 8.14 -10.37
C ASN A 250 -4.32 9.19 -11.49
N LEU A 251 -3.19 9.20 -12.18
CA LEU A 251 -2.88 10.15 -13.25
C LEU A 251 -2.53 9.42 -14.54
N HIS A 252 -2.81 10.04 -15.67
CA HIS A 252 -2.29 9.66 -16.97
C HIS A 252 -0.76 9.91 -17.04
N VAL A 253 -0.09 9.38 -18.09
CA VAL A 253 1.35 9.61 -18.32
C VAL A 253 1.72 11.08 -18.52
N ASN A 254 0.77 11.90 -18.96
CA ASN A 254 0.91 13.35 -19.10
C ASN A 254 0.61 14.13 -17.79
N ALA A 255 0.50 13.42 -16.67
CA ALA A 255 0.20 13.93 -15.33
C ALA A 255 -1.20 14.58 -15.17
N THR A 256 -2.11 14.42 -16.13
CA THR A 256 -3.51 14.80 -15.93
C THR A 256 -4.27 13.72 -15.13
N ALA A 257 -5.30 14.13 -14.38
CA ALA A 257 -6.11 13.22 -13.59
C ALA A 257 -6.80 12.17 -14.47
N ASP A 258 -6.69 10.88 -14.07
CA ASP A 258 -7.36 9.77 -14.75
C ASP A 258 -8.72 9.50 -14.09
N THR A 259 -9.80 9.88 -14.76
CA THR A 259 -11.17 9.64 -14.26
C THR A 259 -11.53 8.15 -14.23
N GLY A 260 -10.78 7.29 -14.91
CA GLY A 260 -10.88 5.83 -14.79
C GLY A 260 -10.48 5.32 -13.42
N SER A 261 -9.67 6.08 -12.67
CA SER A 261 -9.20 5.70 -11.33
C SER A 261 -10.24 5.87 -10.22
N LEU A 262 -11.47 6.29 -10.54
CA LEU A 262 -12.58 6.25 -9.59
C LEU A 262 -12.69 4.85 -8.99
N HIS A 263 -12.60 4.73 -7.67
CA HIS A 263 -12.62 3.44 -7.01
C HIS A 263 -13.28 3.50 -5.64
N GLY A 264 -13.75 2.35 -5.16
CA GLY A 264 -14.36 2.22 -3.84
C GLY A 264 -14.08 0.87 -3.20
N SER A 265 -14.36 0.76 -1.91
CA SER A 265 -14.39 -0.51 -1.20
C SER A 265 -15.84 -0.92 -0.98
N CYS A 266 -16.26 -2.00 -1.62
CA CYS A 266 -17.58 -2.58 -1.42
C CYS A 266 -17.82 -2.93 0.05
N PRO A 267 -19.07 -2.92 0.53
CA PRO A 267 -19.40 -3.35 1.88
C PRO A 267 -18.87 -4.76 2.15
N VAL A 268 -18.27 -4.95 3.32
CA VAL A 268 -17.96 -6.29 3.80
C VAL A 268 -19.30 -6.95 4.19
N ILE A 269 -19.58 -8.09 3.59
CA ILE A 269 -20.84 -8.83 3.85
C ILE A 269 -20.60 -9.88 4.91
N GLU A 270 -19.45 -10.58 4.84
CA GLU A 270 -19.10 -11.64 5.79
C GLU A 270 -17.59 -11.60 6.07
N GLY A 271 -17.23 -11.55 7.35
CA GLY A 271 -15.85 -11.46 7.83
C GLY A 271 -15.42 -10.03 8.11
N GLU A 272 -14.12 -9.80 8.05
CA GLU A 272 -13.47 -8.51 8.24
C GLU A 272 -12.44 -8.30 7.14
N LYS A 273 -12.35 -7.08 6.62
CA LYS A 273 -11.31 -6.68 5.68
C LYS A 273 -10.26 -5.85 6.39
N TRP A 274 -9.04 -6.32 6.36
CA TRP A 274 -7.86 -5.51 6.72
C TRP A 274 -7.06 -5.20 5.48
N SER A 275 -6.61 -3.97 5.35
CA SER A 275 -5.79 -3.51 4.24
C SER A 275 -4.80 -2.45 4.68
N ALA A 276 -3.71 -2.32 3.93
CA ALA A 276 -2.74 -1.24 4.11
C ALA A 276 -2.61 -0.46 2.80
N THR A 277 -2.71 0.86 2.89
CA THR A 277 -2.66 1.75 1.73
C THR A 277 -1.42 2.62 1.76
N LYS A 278 -0.72 2.70 0.62
CA LYS A 278 0.43 3.57 0.40
C LYS A 278 0.14 4.50 -0.77
N TRP A 279 -0.02 5.77 -0.51
CA TRP A 279 -0.16 6.80 -1.54
C TRP A 279 1.20 7.35 -1.92
N ILE A 280 1.44 7.55 -3.22
CA ILE A 280 2.71 8.00 -3.75
C ILE A 280 2.48 9.27 -4.58
N HIS A 281 3.24 10.31 -4.27
CA HIS A 281 3.14 11.61 -4.89
C HIS A 281 4.08 11.75 -6.10
N VAL A 282 3.82 12.76 -6.92
CA VAL A 282 4.68 13.08 -8.07
C VAL A 282 6.03 13.66 -7.65
N ARG A 283 6.17 14.15 -6.41
CA ARG A 283 7.39 14.71 -5.82
C ARG A 283 7.56 14.21 -4.39
N SER A 284 8.70 14.55 -3.78
CA SER A 284 8.97 14.20 -2.40
C SER A 284 7.88 14.73 -1.46
N PHE A 285 7.30 13.81 -0.69
CA PHE A 285 6.36 14.11 0.38
C PHE A 285 7.10 14.45 1.67
N ASP A 286 8.29 13.87 1.88
CA ASP A 286 9.10 14.09 3.08
C ASP A 286 9.76 15.47 3.07
N ASN A 287 10.18 15.92 1.89
CA ASN A 287 10.82 17.21 1.66
C ASN A 287 10.09 17.91 0.53
N PRO A 288 8.85 18.40 0.76
CA PRO A 288 8.16 19.14 -0.27
C PRO A 288 9.01 20.36 -0.61
N PRO A 289 9.24 20.65 -1.90
CA PRO A 289 9.96 21.85 -2.27
C PRO A 289 9.20 23.05 -1.69
N ASP A 290 9.95 23.95 -1.06
CA ASP A 290 9.42 25.23 -0.64
C ASP A 290 8.79 25.91 -1.87
N VAL A 291 7.47 26.07 -1.89
CA VAL A 291 6.78 26.76 -2.99
C VAL A 291 7.02 28.25 -2.78
N ARG A 292 8.26 28.68 -3.03
CA ARG A 292 8.57 30.10 -3.10
C ARG A 292 8.02 30.63 -4.40
N THR A 293 7.08 31.52 -4.34
CA THR A 293 6.62 32.31 -5.48
C THR A 293 7.75 33.15 -6.10
N ASP A 294 8.83 33.30 -5.35
CA ASP A 294 10.08 34.00 -5.67
C ASP A 294 11.26 33.05 -5.91
N ALA A 295 11.02 31.73 -6.13
CA ALA A 295 12.08 30.80 -6.43
C ALA A 295 12.82 31.22 -7.71
N PRO A 296 14.18 31.22 -7.69
CA PRO A 296 14.96 31.57 -8.88
C PRO A 296 14.56 30.68 -10.05
N CYS A 297 14.52 31.28 -11.23
CA CYS A 297 14.29 30.53 -12.47
C CYS A 297 15.43 29.55 -12.72
N SER A 298 15.20 28.29 -12.41
CA SER A 298 16.20 27.25 -12.54
C SER A 298 15.64 26.01 -13.22
N ASP A 299 16.55 25.18 -13.71
CA ASP A 299 16.26 23.80 -14.08
C ASP A 299 16.75 22.90 -12.95
N ASP A 300 15.88 22.04 -12.43
CA ASP A 300 16.20 21.11 -11.35
C ASP A 300 16.77 19.78 -11.86
N LYS A 301 16.82 19.61 -13.19
CA LYS A 301 17.32 18.40 -13.85
C LYS A 301 18.29 18.76 -14.97
N GLU A 302 19.42 18.05 -15.05
CA GLU A 302 20.43 18.23 -16.10
C GLU A 302 19.90 18.02 -17.52
N LEU A 303 18.86 17.20 -17.67
CA LEU A 303 18.26 16.88 -18.97
C LEU A 303 17.23 17.91 -19.44
N CYS A 304 16.90 18.92 -18.64
CA CYS A 304 15.91 19.94 -18.99
C CYS A 304 16.15 20.61 -20.36
N PRO A 305 17.38 21.04 -20.71
CA PRO A 305 17.62 21.64 -22.04
C PRO A 305 17.30 20.67 -23.19
N ARG A 306 17.66 19.40 -23.02
CA ARG A 306 17.40 18.36 -24.03
C ARG A 306 15.90 18.08 -24.17
N TRP A 307 15.20 17.97 -23.07
CA TRP A 307 13.74 17.74 -23.07
C TRP A 307 12.99 18.93 -23.65
N ALA A 308 13.39 20.15 -23.33
CA ALA A 308 12.80 21.35 -23.92
C ALA A 308 13.01 21.41 -25.45
N ALA A 309 14.23 21.06 -25.93
CA ALA A 309 14.54 21.04 -27.34
C ALA A 309 13.71 20.05 -28.17
N ILE A 310 13.26 18.92 -27.55
CA ILE A 310 12.39 17.94 -28.20
C ILE A 310 10.90 18.20 -27.96
N GLY A 311 10.55 19.34 -27.36
CA GLY A 311 9.17 19.80 -27.22
C GLY A 311 8.43 19.28 -25.98
N GLU A 312 9.13 18.76 -24.98
CA GLU A 312 8.51 18.26 -23.74
C GLU A 312 7.84 19.37 -22.93
N CYS A 313 8.23 20.62 -23.06
CA CYS A 313 7.53 21.74 -22.42
C CYS A 313 6.04 21.80 -22.78
N HIS A 314 5.68 21.39 -24.00
CA HIS A 314 4.29 21.33 -24.47
C HIS A 314 3.65 19.95 -24.28
N ARG A 315 4.44 18.89 -24.39
CA ARG A 315 3.94 17.51 -24.27
C ARG A 315 3.72 17.10 -22.81
N ASN A 316 4.56 17.61 -21.93
CA ASN A 316 4.55 17.30 -20.51
C ASN A 316 4.64 18.56 -19.64
N PRO A 317 3.69 19.51 -19.82
CA PRO A 317 3.78 20.83 -19.19
C PRO A 317 3.79 20.78 -17.67
N THR A 318 3.03 19.87 -17.07
CA THR A 318 2.98 19.75 -15.61
C THR A 318 4.33 19.41 -14.99
N TYR A 319 5.09 18.53 -15.63
CA TYR A 319 6.45 18.17 -15.19
C TYR A 319 7.46 19.27 -15.52
N MET A 320 7.46 19.73 -16.78
CA MET A 320 8.47 20.66 -17.30
C MET A 320 8.29 22.08 -16.77
N VAL A 321 7.07 22.57 -16.85
CA VAL A 321 6.66 23.96 -16.56
C VAL A 321 6.07 24.10 -15.16
N GLY A 322 5.27 23.14 -14.75
CA GLY A 322 4.49 23.17 -13.54
C GLY A 322 3.06 23.64 -13.77
N THR A 323 2.40 23.94 -12.68
CA THR A 323 1.05 24.54 -12.62
C THR A 323 1.13 25.83 -11.83
N LYS A 324 0.03 26.58 -11.73
CA LYS A 324 -0.06 27.76 -10.85
C LYS A 324 0.18 27.44 -9.36
N ASP A 325 0.08 26.17 -8.97
CA ASP A 325 0.22 25.71 -7.59
C ASP A 325 1.52 24.91 -7.35
N THR A 326 2.24 24.55 -8.41
CA THR A 326 3.44 23.70 -8.31
C THR A 326 4.47 24.08 -9.39
N LEU A 327 5.71 24.31 -8.98
CA LEU A 327 6.79 24.58 -9.90
C LEU A 327 7.16 23.32 -10.70
N GLY A 328 7.37 23.48 -12.01
CA GLY A 328 7.94 22.43 -12.85
C GLY A 328 9.46 22.34 -12.68
N PHE A 329 10.03 21.24 -13.11
CA PHE A 329 11.45 20.92 -12.94
C PHE A 329 12.36 21.59 -13.99
N CYS A 330 11.81 22.14 -15.09
CA CYS A 330 12.57 22.63 -16.24
C CYS A 330 12.11 24.04 -16.65
N ARG A 331 11.78 24.88 -15.69
CA ARG A 331 11.18 26.21 -15.92
C ARG A 331 12.07 27.12 -16.76
N LYS A 332 13.39 27.12 -16.49
CA LYS A 332 14.38 27.91 -17.23
C LYS A 332 14.45 27.47 -18.69
N SER A 333 14.63 26.17 -18.94
CA SER A 333 14.71 25.64 -20.30
C SER A 333 13.39 25.79 -21.08
N CYS A 334 12.26 25.87 -20.39
CA CYS A 334 10.95 26.10 -21.02
C CYS A 334 10.61 27.59 -21.19
N GLY A 335 11.48 28.51 -20.77
CA GLY A 335 11.33 29.96 -21.00
C GLY A 335 10.16 30.60 -20.30
N ILE A 336 9.73 30.08 -19.12
CA ILE A 336 8.55 30.55 -18.41
C ILE A 336 8.88 31.43 -17.20
N CYS A 337 10.13 31.77 -17.01
CA CYS A 337 10.59 32.47 -15.83
C CYS A 337 10.76 33.96 -16.03
N ASP A 338 10.35 34.51 -17.12
CA ASP A 338 10.52 35.92 -17.41
C ASP A 338 9.26 36.52 -17.97
N ALA A 339 8.63 37.26 -17.16
CA ALA A 339 8.11 38.58 -17.52
C ALA A 339 8.04 39.44 -16.28
#